data_9daa5d07c4042aacbecb557640e32581
#
_entry.id   9daa5d07c4042aacbecb557640e32581
#
_cell.length_a   1.000
_cell.length_b   1.000
_cell.length_c   1.000
_cell.angle_alpha   90.00
_cell.angle_beta   90.00
_cell.angle_gamma   90.00
#
_symmetry.space_group_name_H-M   'P 1'
#
loop_
_entity.id
_entity.type
_entity.pdbx_description
1 polymer ?
#
loop_
_entity_poly.entity_id
_entity_poly.type
_entity_poly.pdbx_seq_one_letter_code
_entity_poly.pdbx_strand_id
1 'polypeptide(L)'
;EKRGEIKLEFTGKRPSLEQIKLASGGEIDSMIRNIAVENNAFFITSDRVQSEVARARGLDVEFLMPLIEELKALSIEDYFTDDTLSVHLKVNVQPCAKRGSVGKQKLVKIREEASTEKELHMITRELIERAKRDHDSHLEIEYDGVMVFQIGSMRIAVAQPPFSDGLEITAVRPIANVSLDDYKLSKELKTRIIERQRGILVAGPPGAGKSTFAASLADVLFEQGFIVKTMESPR
;
A
#
# COMPACT_ATOMS: atom_id res chain seq x y z
N GLU A 1 -30.48 11.68 -16.81
CA GLU A 1 -30.97 12.48 -17.94
C GLU A 1 -31.82 11.66 -18.93
N LYS A 2 -31.43 10.42 -19.27
CA LYS A 2 -32.19 9.55 -20.18
C LYS A 2 -33.63 9.24 -19.73
N ARG A 3 -33.95 9.42 -18.44
CA ARG A 3 -35.32 9.26 -17.88
C ARG A 3 -36.06 10.56 -17.69
N GLY A 4 -35.46 11.72 -18.04
CA GLY A 4 -36.09 13.05 -17.92
C GLY A 4 -36.30 13.53 -16.47
N GLU A 5 -35.69 12.87 -15.48
CA GLU A 5 -35.86 13.17 -14.06
C GLU A 5 -34.92 14.29 -13.58
N ILE A 6 -33.78 14.49 -14.25
CA ILE A 6 -32.83 15.53 -13.94
C ILE A 6 -32.29 16.21 -15.21
N LYS A 7 -31.96 17.49 -15.10
CA LYS A 7 -31.20 18.23 -16.12
C LYS A 7 -29.73 18.29 -15.70
N LEU A 8 -28.85 17.80 -16.55
CA LEU A 8 -27.40 17.89 -16.33
C LEU A 8 -26.86 19.13 -17.02
N GLU A 9 -26.13 19.95 -16.28
CA GLU A 9 -25.49 21.16 -16.77
C GLU A 9 -24.03 21.20 -16.32
N PHE A 10 -23.11 21.49 -17.24
CA PHE A 10 -21.70 21.66 -16.92
C PHE A 10 -21.39 23.13 -16.77
N THR A 11 -20.86 23.53 -15.61
CA THR A 11 -20.53 24.93 -15.32
C THR A 11 -19.10 25.06 -14.81
N GLY A 12 -18.57 26.29 -14.84
CA GLY A 12 -17.22 26.62 -14.39
C GLY A 12 -16.28 27.01 -15.50
N LYS A 13 -15.11 27.53 -15.12
CA LYS A 13 -14.05 27.92 -16.03
C LYS A 13 -12.97 26.83 -16.10
N ARG A 14 -12.42 26.64 -17.29
CA ARG A 14 -11.27 25.73 -17.45
C ARG A 14 -10.08 26.28 -16.63
N PRO A 15 -9.42 25.47 -15.79
CA PRO A 15 -8.27 25.91 -15.02
C PRO A 15 -7.13 26.40 -15.93
N SER A 16 -6.43 27.45 -15.50
CA SER A 16 -5.20 27.90 -16.17
C SER A 16 -4.04 26.92 -15.92
N LEU A 17 -2.98 27.01 -16.72
CA LEU A 17 -1.78 26.19 -16.52
C LEU A 17 -1.14 26.39 -15.13
N GLU A 18 -1.21 27.59 -14.56
CA GLU A 18 -0.72 27.89 -13.21
C GLU A 18 -1.59 27.19 -12.15
N GLN A 19 -2.91 27.24 -12.29
CA GLN A 19 -3.83 26.57 -11.39
C GLN A 19 -3.67 25.04 -11.45
N ILE A 20 -3.40 24.49 -12.62
CA ILE A 20 -3.09 23.06 -12.78
C ILE A 20 -1.80 22.69 -12.03
N LYS A 21 -0.76 23.56 -12.09
CA LYS A 21 0.48 23.34 -11.32
C LYS A 21 0.27 23.38 -9.80
N LEU A 22 -0.69 24.16 -9.34
CA LEU A 22 -1.08 24.28 -7.93
C LEU A 22 -2.18 23.29 -7.52
N ALA A 23 -2.58 22.39 -8.39
CA ALA A 23 -3.66 21.43 -8.14
C ALA A 23 -3.41 20.57 -6.88
N SER A 24 -2.16 20.16 -6.63
CA SER A 24 -1.75 19.44 -5.43
C SER A 24 -1.95 20.25 -4.14
N GLY A 25 -2.00 21.57 -4.23
CA GLY A 25 -2.33 22.50 -3.12
C GLY A 25 -3.83 22.73 -2.90
N GLY A 26 -4.70 22.04 -3.63
CA GLY A 26 -6.16 22.17 -3.50
C GLY A 26 -6.76 23.34 -4.28
N GLU A 27 -6.05 23.90 -5.25
CA GLU A 27 -6.53 25.05 -6.06
C GLU A 27 -7.77 24.66 -6.87
N ILE A 28 -7.77 23.49 -7.52
CA ILE A 28 -8.91 22.99 -8.30
C ILE A 28 -10.13 22.78 -7.38
N ASP A 29 -9.92 22.22 -6.21
CA ASP A 29 -10.95 22.00 -5.20
C ASP A 29 -11.57 23.32 -4.71
N SER A 30 -10.73 24.35 -4.56
CA SER A 30 -11.18 25.70 -4.23
C SER A 30 -12.05 26.30 -5.34
N MET A 31 -11.69 26.10 -6.60
CA MET A 31 -12.48 26.57 -7.74
C MET A 31 -13.86 25.91 -7.76
N ILE A 32 -13.95 24.61 -7.53
CA ILE A 32 -15.23 23.87 -7.49
C ILE A 32 -16.11 24.41 -6.36
N ARG A 33 -15.57 24.57 -5.16
CA ARG A 33 -16.32 25.12 -4.01
C ARG A 33 -16.79 26.56 -4.25
N ASN A 34 -15.97 27.40 -4.89
CA ASN A 34 -16.34 28.76 -5.20
C ASN A 34 -17.56 28.84 -6.13
N ILE A 35 -17.64 27.94 -7.13
CA ILE A 35 -18.82 27.84 -7.99
C ILE A 35 -20.08 27.51 -7.19
N ALA A 36 -19.97 26.60 -6.22
CA ALA A 36 -21.08 26.23 -5.36
C ALA A 36 -21.52 27.44 -4.48
N VAL A 37 -20.58 28.19 -3.94
CA VAL A 37 -20.87 29.41 -3.16
C VAL A 37 -21.55 30.48 -4.04
N GLU A 38 -21.00 30.77 -5.22
CA GLU A 38 -21.53 31.78 -6.16
C GLU A 38 -22.97 31.48 -6.60
N ASN A 39 -23.33 30.22 -6.68
CA ASN A 39 -24.66 29.77 -7.14
C ASN A 39 -25.59 29.40 -5.97
N ASN A 40 -25.15 29.57 -4.71
CA ASN A 40 -25.88 29.11 -3.51
C ASN A 40 -26.37 27.66 -3.68
N ALA A 41 -25.49 26.81 -4.17
CA ALA A 41 -25.80 25.44 -4.56
C ALA A 41 -25.56 24.46 -3.43
N PHE A 42 -26.37 23.41 -3.39
CA PHE A 42 -26.13 22.26 -2.54
C PHE A 42 -24.88 21.50 -3.05
N PHE A 43 -23.92 21.27 -2.17
CA PHE A 43 -22.62 20.70 -2.54
C PHE A 43 -22.55 19.22 -2.20
N ILE A 44 -22.40 18.38 -3.21
CA ILE A 44 -22.26 16.92 -3.04
C ILE A 44 -20.83 16.53 -3.36
N THR A 45 -20.18 15.85 -2.43
CA THR A 45 -18.79 15.41 -2.63
C THR A 45 -18.51 14.09 -1.92
N SER A 46 -17.58 13.29 -2.46
CA SER A 46 -17.00 12.12 -1.81
C SER A 46 -15.60 12.38 -1.25
N ASP A 47 -15.13 13.61 -1.31
CA ASP A 47 -13.90 14.04 -0.67
C ASP A 47 -14.21 14.62 0.71
N ARG A 48 -13.66 13.98 1.76
CA ARG A 48 -13.90 14.38 3.15
C ARG A 48 -13.34 15.77 3.45
N VAL A 49 -12.17 16.09 2.94
CA VAL A 49 -11.54 17.41 3.16
C VAL A 49 -12.37 18.49 2.50
N GLN A 50 -12.79 18.29 1.27
CA GLN A 50 -13.67 19.22 0.58
C GLN A 50 -15.01 19.41 1.32
N SER A 51 -15.58 18.34 1.85
CA SER A 51 -16.85 18.40 2.57
C SER A 51 -16.74 19.27 3.83
N GLU A 52 -15.68 19.08 4.62
CA GLU A 52 -15.44 19.86 5.85
C GLU A 52 -15.15 21.34 5.56
N VAL A 53 -14.34 21.62 4.55
CA VAL A 53 -14.03 23.00 4.12
C VAL A 53 -15.28 23.69 3.56
N ALA A 54 -16.13 22.99 2.81
CA ALA A 54 -17.36 23.54 2.27
C ALA A 54 -18.38 23.87 3.39
N ARG A 55 -18.53 22.99 4.39
CA ARG A 55 -19.35 23.26 5.59
C ARG A 55 -18.83 24.47 6.38
N ALA A 56 -17.52 24.55 6.57
CA ALA A 56 -16.92 25.70 7.24
C ALA A 56 -17.15 27.03 6.51
N ARG A 57 -17.41 27.00 5.20
CA ARG A 57 -17.79 28.16 4.38
C ARG A 57 -19.29 28.42 4.32
N GLY A 58 -20.11 27.65 5.05
CA GLY A 58 -21.55 27.83 5.14
C GLY A 58 -22.34 27.21 4.00
N LEU A 59 -21.76 26.32 3.20
CA LEU A 59 -22.49 25.56 2.20
C LEU A 59 -23.28 24.41 2.83
N ASP A 60 -24.45 24.14 2.28
CA ASP A 60 -25.15 22.88 2.53
C ASP A 60 -24.42 21.74 1.80
N VAL A 61 -23.92 20.77 2.55
CA VAL A 61 -23.04 19.72 2.02
C VAL A 61 -23.55 18.34 2.36
N GLU A 62 -23.66 17.49 1.35
CA GLU A 62 -23.81 16.05 1.50
C GLU A 62 -22.48 15.34 1.19
N PHE A 63 -21.96 14.64 2.18
CA PHE A 63 -20.83 13.77 2.00
C PHE A 63 -21.32 12.39 1.59
N LEU A 64 -21.07 12.03 0.33
CA LEU A 64 -21.33 10.68 -0.16
C LEU A 64 -20.10 9.82 0.21
N MET A 65 -20.30 8.88 1.14
CA MET A 65 -19.29 7.84 1.33
C MET A 65 -19.04 7.16 -0.03
N PRO A 66 -17.80 7.08 -0.48
CA PRO A 66 -17.49 6.28 -1.66
C PRO A 66 -18.06 4.88 -1.42
N LEU A 67 -18.85 4.38 -2.38
CA LEU A 67 -19.21 2.97 -2.36
C LEU A 67 -17.88 2.22 -2.24
N ILE A 68 -17.72 1.44 -1.17
CA ILE A 68 -16.63 0.48 -1.06
C ILE A 68 -16.94 -0.52 -2.18
N GLU A 69 -16.49 -0.22 -3.40
CA GLU A 69 -16.33 -1.26 -4.40
C GLU A 69 -15.42 -2.27 -3.73
N GLU A 70 -15.87 -3.51 -3.62
CA GLU A 70 -15.02 -4.61 -3.15
C GLU A 70 -13.70 -4.49 -3.92
N LEU A 71 -12.64 -4.20 -3.19
CA LEU A 71 -11.33 -3.97 -3.78
C LEU A 71 -10.96 -5.28 -4.50
N LYS A 72 -11.01 -5.26 -5.83
CA LYS A 72 -10.67 -6.43 -6.64
C LYS A 72 -9.27 -6.90 -6.28
N ALA A 73 -9.05 -8.20 -6.26
CA ALA A 73 -7.71 -8.76 -6.11
C ALA A 73 -6.75 -8.09 -7.12
N LEU A 74 -5.54 -7.80 -6.68
CA LEU A 74 -4.54 -7.20 -7.57
C LEU A 74 -3.94 -8.29 -8.47
N SER A 75 -3.71 -7.97 -9.73
CA SER A 75 -3.08 -8.92 -10.68
C SER A 75 -1.72 -9.43 -10.20
N ILE A 76 -1.02 -8.69 -9.36
CA ILE A 76 0.24 -9.14 -8.76
C ILE A 76 0.04 -10.31 -7.78
N GLU A 77 -1.14 -10.44 -7.18
CA GLU A 77 -1.46 -11.51 -6.21
C GLU A 77 -1.52 -12.88 -6.87
N ASP A 78 -1.85 -12.96 -8.16
CA ASP A 78 -1.91 -14.20 -8.92
C ASP A 78 -0.55 -14.91 -9.02
N TYR A 79 0.55 -14.19 -8.80
CA TYR A 79 1.90 -14.74 -8.79
C TYR A 79 2.30 -15.36 -7.44
N PHE A 80 1.51 -15.14 -6.39
CA PHE A 80 1.79 -15.62 -5.05
C PHE A 80 1.06 -16.92 -4.76
N THR A 81 1.80 -17.87 -4.22
CA THR A 81 1.32 -19.07 -3.54
C THR A 81 1.58 -18.96 -2.06
N ASP A 82 1.12 -19.89 -1.25
CA ASP A 82 1.27 -19.86 0.22
C ASP A 82 2.73 -19.85 0.66
N ASP A 83 3.63 -20.42 -0.15
CA ASP A 83 5.06 -20.51 0.11
C ASP A 83 5.90 -19.41 -0.61
N THR A 84 5.25 -18.45 -1.29
CA THR A 84 5.94 -17.40 -2.05
C THR A 84 6.29 -16.21 -1.16
N LEU A 85 7.59 -15.92 -1.01
CA LEU A 85 8.11 -14.76 -0.26
C LEU A 85 8.22 -13.51 -1.11
N SER A 86 8.68 -13.67 -2.34
CA SER A 86 8.82 -12.54 -3.26
C SER A 86 8.59 -12.96 -4.70
N VAL A 87 8.10 -11.98 -5.47
CA VAL A 87 7.88 -12.09 -6.90
C VAL A 87 8.70 -11.02 -7.59
N HIS A 88 9.33 -11.40 -8.70
CA HIS A 88 10.20 -10.54 -9.50
C HIS A 88 9.75 -10.58 -10.96
N LEU A 89 9.24 -9.46 -11.42
CA LEU A 89 8.76 -9.25 -12.79
C LEU A 89 9.66 -8.21 -13.46
N LYS A 90 10.08 -8.46 -14.69
CA LYS A 90 10.84 -7.51 -15.49
C LYS A 90 10.43 -7.63 -16.95
N VAL A 91 10.36 -6.51 -17.65
CA VAL A 91 10.01 -6.50 -19.06
C VAL A 91 10.95 -7.39 -19.88
N ASN A 92 10.38 -8.22 -20.76
CA ASN A 92 11.09 -9.18 -21.59
C ASN A 92 11.86 -10.29 -20.83
N VAL A 93 11.57 -10.48 -19.54
CA VAL A 93 12.17 -11.54 -18.71
C VAL A 93 11.08 -12.45 -18.16
N GLN A 94 11.37 -13.74 -18.04
CA GLN A 94 10.47 -14.71 -17.41
C GLN A 94 10.24 -14.35 -15.93
N PRO A 95 8.99 -14.27 -15.46
CA PRO A 95 8.68 -13.97 -14.08
C PRO A 95 9.23 -15.04 -13.14
N CYS A 96 9.85 -14.60 -12.06
CA CYS A 96 10.45 -15.46 -11.05
C CYS A 96 9.84 -15.21 -9.68
N ALA A 97 9.79 -16.24 -8.86
CA ALA A 97 9.42 -16.14 -7.45
C ALA A 97 10.45 -16.81 -6.54
N LYS A 98 10.62 -16.25 -5.37
CA LYS A 98 11.35 -16.90 -4.29
C LYS A 98 10.35 -17.68 -3.44
N ARG A 99 10.42 -19.00 -3.45
CA ARG A 99 9.50 -19.93 -2.78
C ARG A 99 10.19 -20.84 -1.79
N GLY A 100 9.46 -21.28 -0.79
CA GLY A 100 9.90 -22.24 0.20
C GLY A 100 9.89 -21.72 1.63
N SER A 101 10.16 -22.59 2.59
CA SER A 101 10.21 -22.26 4.02
C SER A 101 11.45 -21.44 4.36
N VAL A 102 11.42 -20.76 5.51
CA VAL A 102 12.54 -19.98 6.03
C VAL A 102 13.83 -20.80 6.07
N GLY A 103 14.88 -20.29 5.46
CA GLY A 103 16.20 -20.95 5.36
C GLY A 103 16.33 -22.01 4.24
N LYS A 104 15.26 -22.34 3.53
CA LYS A 104 15.26 -23.32 2.41
C LYS A 104 14.59 -22.77 1.13
N GLN A 105 14.81 -21.49 0.87
CA GLN A 105 14.18 -20.81 -0.24
C GLN A 105 14.91 -21.06 -1.55
N LYS A 106 14.15 -21.16 -2.64
CA LYS A 106 14.68 -21.29 -4.00
C LYS A 106 14.03 -20.28 -4.92
N LEU A 107 14.82 -19.75 -5.85
CA LEU A 107 14.29 -18.96 -6.95
C LEU A 107 13.74 -19.92 -8.01
N VAL A 108 12.45 -19.76 -8.35
CA VAL A 108 11.75 -20.58 -9.33
C VAL A 108 11.14 -19.68 -10.41
N LYS A 109 11.10 -20.16 -11.64
CA LYS A 109 10.34 -19.51 -12.70
C LYS A 109 8.85 -19.78 -12.46
N ILE A 110 8.03 -18.77 -12.69
CA ILE A 110 6.57 -18.88 -12.50
C ILE A 110 5.90 -19.38 -13.78
N ARG A 111 6.40 -18.90 -14.95
CA ARG A 111 5.93 -19.31 -16.27
C ARG A 111 7.07 -19.18 -17.31
N GLU A 112 6.88 -19.79 -18.46
CA GLU A 112 7.87 -19.73 -19.55
C GLU A 112 7.80 -18.43 -20.36
N GLU A 113 6.61 -17.81 -20.45
CA GLU A 113 6.41 -16.56 -21.18
C GLU A 113 7.03 -15.39 -20.41
N ALA A 114 7.75 -14.54 -21.13
CA ALA A 114 8.30 -13.31 -20.56
C ALA A 114 7.20 -12.31 -20.21
N SER A 115 7.42 -11.50 -19.20
CA SER A 115 6.52 -10.41 -18.84
C SER A 115 6.56 -9.31 -19.92
N THR A 116 5.38 -8.82 -20.28
CA THR A 116 5.24 -7.75 -21.27
C THR A 116 5.19 -6.39 -20.58
N GLU A 117 5.61 -5.36 -21.29
CA GLU A 117 5.54 -3.98 -20.80
C GLU A 117 4.09 -3.57 -20.46
N LYS A 118 3.14 -3.97 -21.31
CA LYS A 118 1.70 -3.71 -21.07
C LYS A 118 1.20 -4.32 -19.76
N GLU A 119 1.60 -5.55 -19.47
CA GLU A 119 1.25 -6.26 -18.23
C GLU A 119 1.82 -5.53 -17.01
N LEU A 120 3.09 -5.14 -17.02
CA LEU A 120 3.72 -4.45 -15.92
C LEU A 120 3.13 -3.05 -15.68
N HIS A 121 2.81 -2.32 -16.75
CA HIS A 121 2.11 -1.05 -16.63
C HIS A 121 0.69 -1.19 -16.06
N MET A 122 -0.02 -2.27 -16.40
CA MET A 122 -1.33 -2.56 -15.84
C MET A 122 -1.23 -2.79 -14.33
N ILE A 123 -0.31 -3.66 -13.90
CA ILE A 123 -0.05 -3.92 -12.47
C ILE A 123 0.32 -2.62 -11.75
N THR A 124 1.22 -1.81 -12.31
CA THR A 124 1.63 -0.53 -11.71
C THR A 124 0.43 0.41 -11.51
N ARG A 125 -0.46 0.49 -12.48
CA ARG A 125 -1.68 1.30 -12.39
C ARG A 125 -2.62 0.79 -11.29
N GLU A 126 -2.82 -0.52 -11.20
CA GLU A 126 -3.62 -1.14 -10.13
C GLU A 126 -3.05 -0.80 -8.74
N LEU A 127 -1.71 -0.83 -8.58
CA LEU A 127 -1.04 -0.46 -7.32
C LEU A 127 -1.27 1.00 -6.95
N ILE A 128 -1.16 1.92 -7.92
CA ILE A 128 -1.42 3.35 -7.72
C ILE A 128 -2.88 3.58 -7.30
N GLU A 129 -3.83 2.92 -7.96
CA GLU A 129 -5.25 3.03 -7.62
C GLU A 129 -5.55 2.44 -6.24
N ARG A 130 -4.95 1.29 -5.89
CA ARG A 130 -5.09 0.67 -4.58
C ARG A 130 -4.56 1.59 -3.48
N ALA A 131 -3.36 2.13 -3.63
CA ALA A 131 -2.76 3.04 -2.66
C ALA A 131 -3.56 4.33 -2.41
N LYS A 132 -4.39 4.75 -3.38
CA LYS A 132 -5.27 5.93 -3.25
C LYS A 132 -6.61 5.62 -2.56
N ARG A 133 -7.10 4.39 -2.64
CA ARG A 133 -8.47 4.02 -2.20
C ARG A 133 -8.51 3.21 -0.92
N ASP A 134 -7.45 2.48 -0.62
CA ASP A 134 -7.38 1.55 0.50
C ASP A 134 -6.68 2.21 1.69
N HIS A 135 -7.31 2.15 2.86
CA HIS A 135 -6.77 2.73 4.10
C HIS A 135 -5.50 2.02 4.61
N ASP A 136 -5.37 0.72 4.30
CA ASP A 136 -4.23 -0.10 4.69
C ASP A 136 -3.12 -0.13 3.63
N SER A 137 -3.26 0.74 2.63
CA SER A 137 -2.34 0.82 1.49
C SER A 137 -1.91 2.26 1.24
N HIS A 138 -0.63 2.47 0.93
CA HIS A 138 -0.10 3.79 0.62
C HIS A 138 1.15 3.73 -0.26
N LEU A 139 1.42 4.83 -0.93
CA LEU A 139 2.67 5.07 -1.64
C LEU A 139 3.70 5.60 -0.63
N GLU A 140 4.72 4.80 -0.34
CA GLU A 140 5.76 5.12 0.67
C GLU A 140 6.85 6.02 0.09
N ILE A 141 7.26 5.73 -1.15
CA ILE A 141 8.33 6.44 -1.85
C ILE A 141 7.88 6.71 -3.29
N GLU A 142 8.07 7.94 -3.73
CA GLU A 142 7.88 8.36 -5.11
C GLU A 142 9.01 9.28 -5.55
N TYR A 143 9.85 8.76 -6.45
CA TYR A 143 10.87 9.51 -7.17
C TYR A 143 10.75 9.24 -8.65
N ASP A 144 11.35 10.10 -9.47
CA ASP A 144 11.43 9.86 -10.90
C ASP A 144 12.11 8.51 -11.16
N GLY A 145 11.36 7.59 -11.76
CA GLY A 145 11.81 6.22 -12.06
C GLY A 145 11.68 5.21 -10.91
N VAL A 146 11.21 5.57 -9.71
CA VAL A 146 11.01 4.62 -8.59
C VAL A 146 9.74 4.94 -7.81
N MET A 147 8.94 3.92 -7.58
CA MET A 147 7.81 3.96 -6.64
C MET A 147 7.90 2.76 -5.69
N VAL A 148 7.62 3.00 -4.42
CA VAL A 148 7.51 1.93 -3.42
C VAL A 148 6.15 2.03 -2.75
N PHE A 149 5.40 0.94 -2.81
CA PHE A 149 4.06 0.82 -2.24
C PHE A 149 4.08 -0.11 -1.03
N GLN A 150 3.33 0.25 0.00
CA GLN A 150 2.87 -0.68 1.03
C GLN A 150 1.42 -1.00 0.73
N ILE A 151 1.12 -2.26 0.39
CA ILE A 151 -0.23 -2.74 0.05
C ILE A 151 -0.59 -3.86 1.04
N GLY A 152 -1.35 -3.51 2.07
CA GLY A 152 -1.58 -4.42 3.20
C GLY A 152 -0.23 -4.88 3.78
N SER A 153 0.02 -6.18 3.81
CA SER A 153 1.30 -6.75 4.26
C SER A 153 2.40 -6.79 3.20
N MET A 154 2.08 -6.51 1.93
CA MET A 154 3.05 -6.56 0.83
C MET A 154 3.78 -5.24 0.67
N ARG A 155 5.09 -5.30 0.48
CA ARG A 155 5.91 -4.19 0.02
C ARG A 155 6.29 -4.39 -1.44
N ILE A 156 5.96 -3.43 -2.29
CA ILE A 156 6.11 -3.55 -3.74
C ILE A 156 6.91 -2.37 -4.26
N ALA A 157 8.06 -2.66 -4.85
CA ALA A 157 8.90 -1.69 -5.54
C ALA A 157 8.70 -1.79 -7.04
N VAL A 158 8.46 -0.66 -7.68
CA VAL A 158 8.40 -0.49 -9.14
C VAL A 158 9.57 0.39 -9.53
N ALA A 159 10.43 -0.09 -10.40
CA ALA A 159 11.57 0.66 -10.91
C ALA A 159 11.57 0.68 -12.44
N GLN A 160 12.03 1.81 -12.99
CA GLN A 160 12.19 2.04 -14.42
C GLN A 160 13.42 2.93 -14.65
N PRO A 161 13.86 3.14 -15.88
CA PRO A 161 14.97 4.04 -16.14
C PRO A 161 14.79 5.43 -15.48
N PRO A 162 15.84 6.02 -14.85
CA PRO A 162 17.24 5.61 -14.90
C PRO A 162 17.67 4.58 -13.82
N PHE A 163 16.80 4.18 -12.90
CA PHE A 163 17.15 3.26 -11.79
C PHE A 163 17.22 1.79 -12.22
N SER A 164 16.58 1.43 -13.32
CA SER A 164 16.61 0.09 -13.90
C SER A 164 16.78 0.22 -15.42
N ASP A 165 17.27 -0.81 -16.09
CA ASP A 165 17.41 -0.89 -17.55
C ASP A 165 16.08 -1.19 -18.27
N GLY A 166 14.99 -1.35 -17.53
CA GLY A 166 13.62 -1.55 -18.01
C GLY A 166 12.64 -1.53 -16.86
N LEU A 167 11.35 -1.52 -17.16
CA LEU A 167 10.32 -1.59 -16.13
C LEU A 167 10.39 -2.92 -15.40
N GLU A 168 10.53 -2.85 -14.08
CA GLU A 168 10.55 -4.02 -13.20
C GLU A 168 9.72 -3.81 -11.94
N ILE A 169 9.15 -4.88 -11.43
CA ILE A 169 8.34 -4.90 -10.22
C ILE A 169 8.88 -6.00 -9.30
N THR A 170 9.20 -5.63 -8.09
CA THR A 170 9.54 -6.58 -7.03
C THR A 170 8.52 -6.46 -5.91
N ALA A 171 7.77 -7.52 -5.67
CA ALA A 171 6.80 -7.61 -4.59
C ALA A 171 7.29 -8.59 -3.52
N VAL A 172 7.30 -8.15 -2.27
CA VAL A 172 7.69 -8.98 -1.12
C VAL A 172 6.50 -9.08 -0.17
N ARG A 173 6.14 -10.31 0.17
CA ARG A 173 5.12 -10.60 1.18
C ARG A 173 5.78 -11.35 2.34
N PRO A 174 5.69 -10.87 3.58
CA PRO A 174 6.14 -11.65 4.72
C PRO A 174 5.36 -12.98 4.74
N ILE A 175 6.05 -14.09 4.73
CA ILE A 175 5.40 -15.36 4.99
C ILE A 175 5.17 -15.44 6.50
N ALA A 176 3.92 -15.52 6.83
CA ALA A 176 3.26 -15.93 8.06
C ALA A 176 4.10 -16.11 9.35
N ASN A 177 3.44 -15.90 10.43
CA ASN A 177 3.78 -16.14 11.82
C ASN A 177 4.74 -17.31 12.00
N VAL A 178 6.02 -17.00 12.14
CA VAL A 178 7.02 -17.95 12.62
C VAL A 178 6.85 -17.99 14.12
N SER A 179 6.47 -19.13 14.68
CA SER A 179 6.39 -19.32 16.12
C SER A 179 7.77 -19.15 16.76
N LEU A 180 7.80 -18.63 17.98
CA LEU A 180 9.06 -18.58 18.75
C LEU A 180 9.66 -19.98 18.94
N ASP A 181 8.85 -21.03 18.91
CA ASP A 181 9.30 -22.42 19.01
C ASP A 181 10.10 -22.89 17.80
N ASP A 182 9.83 -22.34 16.62
CA ASP A 182 10.57 -22.66 15.39
C ASP A 182 12.05 -22.23 15.45
N TYR A 183 12.36 -21.24 16.30
CA TYR A 183 13.73 -20.77 16.51
C TYR A 183 14.57 -21.70 17.41
N LYS A 184 13.97 -22.76 17.98
CA LYS A 184 14.66 -23.75 18.83
C LYS A 184 15.52 -23.13 19.93
N LEU A 185 15.01 -22.05 20.54
CA LEU A 185 15.70 -21.38 21.64
C LEU A 185 15.86 -22.33 22.83
N SER A 186 16.97 -22.20 23.57
CA SER A 186 17.15 -22.95 24.81
C SER A 186 16.04 -22.60 25.84
N LYS A 187 15.67 -23.56 26.67
CA LYS A 187 14.70 -23.34 27.76
C LYS A 187 15.11 -22.18 28.66
N GLU A 188 16.42 -22.10 28.97
CA GLU A 188 16.98 -21.03 29.78
C GLU A 188 16.77 -19.66 29.17
N LEU A 189 16.99 -19.51 27.85
CA LEU A 189 16.80 -18.26 27.14
C LEU A 189 15.31 -17.85 27.10
N LYS A 190 14.40 -18.79 26.85
CA LYS A 190 12.96 -18.55 26.90
C LYS A 190 12.51 -18.07 28.28
N THR A 191 12.92 -18.76 29.33
CA THR A 191 12.63 -18.39 30.72
C THR A 191 13.16 -16.99 31.04
N ARG A 192 14.41 -16.66 30.65
CA ARG A 192 14.98 -15.31 30.86
C ARG A 192 14.20 -14.21 30.15
N ILE A 193 13.74 -14.46 28.94
CA ILE A 193 12.95 -13.49 28.15
C ILE A 193 11.65 -13.18 28.89
N ILE A 194 10.94 -14.22 29.33
CA ILE A 194 9.61 -14.08 29.95
C ILE A 194 9.70 -13.52 31.38
N GLU A 195 10.61 -14.04 32.21
CA GLU A 195 10.66 -13.68 33.61
C GLU A 195 11.34 -12.35 33.90
N ARG A 196 12.39 -11.98 33.11
CA ARG A 196 13.18 -10.77 33.42
C ARG A 196 12.61 -9.50 32.82
N GLN A 197 11.78 -9.58 31.78
CA GLN A 197 11.09 -8.45 31.13
C GLN A 197 11.99 -7.22 30.90
N ARG A 198 13.24 -7.46 30.54
CA ARG A 198 14.23 -6.40 30.25
C ARG A 198 14.30 -6.14 28.76
N GLY A 199 14.86 -5.00 28.40
CA GLY A 199 15.14 -4.68 26.99
C GLY A 199 15.91 -5.79 26.29
N ILE A 200 15.49 -6.14 25.07
CA ILE A 200 16.10 -7.15 24.21
C ILE A 200 16.63 -6.46 22.97
N LEU A 201 17.92 -6.65 22.70
CA LEU A 201 18.54 -6.20 21.47
C LEU A 201 18.66 -7.36 20.49
N VAL A 202 18.02 -7.24 19.32
CA VAL A 202 18.13 -8.21 18.21
C VAL A 202 18.99 -7.62 17.11
N ALA A 203 20.15 -8.22 16.86
CA ALA A 203 21.10 -7.78 15.86
C ALA A 203 21.35 -8.85 14.79
N GLY A 204 21.67 -8.41 13.58
CA GLY A 204 21.98 -9.29 12.44
C GLY A 204 21.93 -8.53 11.10
N PRO A 205 22.41 -9.14 10.01
CA PRO A 205 22.41 -8.51 8.69
C PRO A 205 21.00 -8.27 8.14
N PRO A 206 20.83 -7.43 7.12
CA PRO A 206 19.56 -7.29 6.39
C PRO A 206 19.04 -8.67 5.94
N GLY A 207 17.73 -8.89 6.06
CA GLY A 207 17.10 -10.16 5.68
C GLY A 207 17.29 -11.33 6.65
N ALA A 208 17.96 -11.14 7.79
CA ALA A 208 18.19 -12.20 8.79
C ALA A 208 16.93 -12.58 9.62
N GLY A 209 15.78 -11.97 9.37
CA GLY A 209 14.55 -12.27 10.09
C GLY A 209 14.39 -11.58 11.46
N LYS A 210 15.12 -10.48 11.70
CA LYS A 210 15.07 -9.75 12.98
C LYS A 210 13.64 -9.31 13.36
N SER A 211 12.93 -8.70 12.43
CA SER A 211 11.55 -8.24 12.65
C SER A 211 10.59 -9.41 12.87
N THR A 212 10.77 -10.52 12.13
CA THR A 212 10.00 -11.74 12.30
C THR A 212 10.22 -12.35 13.69
N PHE A 213 11.46 -12.38 14.17
CA PHE A 213 11.76 -12.83 15.52
C PHE A 213 11.16 -11.91 16.57
N ALA A 214 11.24 -10.59 16.39
CA ALA A 214 10.64 -9.62 17.31
C ALA A 214 9.10 -9.76 17.36
N ALA A 215 8.45 -10.00 16.21
CA ALA A 215 7.00 -10.28 16.17
C ALA A 215 6.65 -11.57 16.92
N SER A 216 7.36 -12.68 16.67
CA SER A 216 7.14 -13.94 17.38
C SER A 216 7.32 -13.80 18.89
N LEU A 217 8.25 -12.95 19.31
CA LEU A 217 8.48 -12.65 20.72
C LEU A 217 7.33 -11.83 21.32
N ALA A 218 6.83 -10.84 20.56
CA ALA A 218 5.68 -10.04 20.96
C ALA A 218 4.42 -10.90 21.15
N ASP A 219 4.19 -11.84 20.23
CA ASP A 219 3.07 -12.78 20.31
C ASP A 219 3.13 -13.63 21.58
N VAL A 220 4.28 -14.23 21.88
CA VAL A 220 4.46 -15.02 23.10
C VAL A 220 4.27 -14.18 24.36
N LEU A 221 4.77 -12.96 24.40
CA LEU A 221 4.56 -12.07 25.56
C LEU A 221 3.08 -11.68 25.70
N PHE A 222 2.40 -11.43 24.59
CA PHE A 222 0.96 -11.16 24.60
C PHE A 222 0.15 -12.37 25.11
N GLU A 223 0.46 -13.58 24.65
CA GLU A 223 -0.17 -14.82 25.14
C GLU A 223 0.06 -15.06 26.64
N GLN A 224 1.17 -14.56 27.20
CA GLN A 224 1.44 -14.57 28.63
C GLN A 224 0.70 -13.47 29.42
N GLY A 225 -0.13 -12.67 28.74
CA GLY A 225 -0.95 -11.62 29.37
C GLY A 225 -0.25 -10.26 29.50
N PHE A 226 0.90 -10.04 28.85
CA PHE A 226 1.56 -8.75 28.84
C PHE A 226 0.94 -7.79 27.82
N ILE A 227 0.92 -6.51 28.15
CA ILE A 227 0.56 -5.47 27.19
C ILE A 227 1.79 -5.16 26.33
N VAL A 228 1.76 -5.64 25.09
CA VAL A 228 2.85 -5.40 24.12
C VAL A 228 2.54 -4.16 23.30
N LYS A 229 3.51 -3.25 23.20
CA LYS A 229 3.46 -2.08 22.31
C LYS A 229 4.71 -2.07 21.45
N THR A 230 4.55 -1.90 20.16
CA THR A 230 5.65 -1.73 19.21
C THR A 230 5.81 -0.26 18.82
N MET A 231 7.03 0.16 18.61
CA MET A 231 7.36 1.44 18.03
C MET A 231 8.32 1.17 16.87
N GLU A 232 7.84 1.34 15.68
CA GLU A 232 8.60 1.06 14.46
C GLU A 232 8.70 2.32 13.62
N SER A 233 9.84 2.50 12.97
CA SER A 233 9.93 3.51 11.92
C SER A 233 9.01 3.12 10.77
N PRO A 234 8.26 4.05 10.17
CA PRO A 234 7.53 3.77 8.94
C PRO A 234 8.52 3.18 7.93
N ARG A 235 8.19 2.02 7.40
CA ARG A 235 9.05 1.32 6.43
C ARG A 235 8.70 1.74 5.03
#